data_7f50cc2881e3e75cb3479a0c0881695a
#
_entry.id   7f50cc2881e3e75cb3479a0c0881695a
#
_cell.length_a   1.000
_cell.length_b   1.000
_cell.length_c   1.000
_cell.angle_alpha   90.00
_cell.angle_beta   90.00
_cell.angle_gamma   90.00
#
_symmetry.space_group_name_H-M   'P 1'
#
loop_
_entity.id
_entity.type
_entity.pdbx_description
1 polymer ?
#
loop_
_entity_poly.entity_id
_entity_poly.type
_entity_poly.pdbx_seq_one_letter_code
_entity_poly.pdbx_strand_id
1 'polypeptide(L)'
;MVTDISIKRDLGKGTDNNRRRLTSTTTSSLLLFMNALCARSAFSREILTATGEIFQGGPTTPEGFDSGVNFVVVLVTLLLAGYGMVTSFENQAETTEAATIDRVNKQKEYMEKYAGKSGSLQMVANDDEGSDDGAKFLEAQGCVGVVKVLSEATCRELLEHVNNAIAKDIEDRTNPNFGNVYSRKNRFDYKLDLKQPTVRKAVKEASANLRQILSKTCGNRNIGGTSSSENQIELLELAALVSDPQSSRQPVHPDTNYRQNLCAVTTFVALQDVSESMGPTLFIPQTNTLEAHKSFQENLELGGPSLLKPNVKALLKTGDGSIFDSRLLHCGTENVSETRRILFYITYGPKNAENPNRGFSTIREEFRGRYTLETMCK
;
A
#
# COMPACT_ATOMS: atom_id res chain seq x y z
N MET A 1 22.80 49.60 -23.01
CA MET A 1 22.91 50.15 -21.65
C MET A 1 22.79 48.98 -20.70
N VAL A 2 23.93 48.63 -20.17
CA VAL A 2 24.12 47.51 -19.20
C VAL A 2 23.99 48.13 -17.82
N THR A 3 23.25 47.53 -16.92
CA THR A 3 23.37 47.80 -15.49
C THR A 3 23.42 46.46 -14.74
N ASP A 4 24.65 46.17 -14.32
CA ASP A 4 25.01 45.21 -13.30
C ASP A 4 24.36 45.52 -11.96
N ILE A 5 23.81 44.49 -11.29
CA ILE A 5 23.52 44.55 -9.85
C ILE A 5 24.25 43.39 -9.17
N SER A 6 25.35 43.74 -8.53
CA SER A 6 26.09 42.87 -7.63
C SER A 6 25.38 42.76 -6.29
N ILE A 7 25.11 41.53 -5.82
CA ILE A 7 24.65 41.26 -4.46
C ILE A 7 25.81 40.72 -3.63
N LYS A 8 26.17 41.53 -2.62
CA LYS A 8 27.17 41.19 -1.60
C LYS A 8 26.67 40.05 -0.69
N ARG A 9 27.52 39.07 -0.47
CA ARG A 9 27.37 38.08 0.60
C ARG A 9 27.78 38.72 1.93
N ASP A 10 26.86 38.77 2.87
CA ASP A 10 27.19 39.02 4.28
C ASP A 10 27.29 37.67 5.02
N LEU A 11 28.50 37.41 5.50
CA LEU A 11 28.84 36.33 6.41
C LEU A 11 28.61 36.80 7.85
N GLY A 12 27.43 36.47 8.40
CA GLY A 12 27.13 36.68 9.83
C GLY A 12 27.60 35.48 10.66
N LYS A 13 28.61 35.71 11.48
CA LYS A 13 29.04 34.82 12.57
C LYS A 13 27.97 34.82 13.65
N GLY A 14 27.35 33.68 13.93
CA GLY A 14 26.45 33.44 15.05
C GLY A 14 26.95 32.30 15.92
N THR A 15 27.33 32.64 17.11
CA THR A 15 28.00 31.90 18.17
C THR A 15 27.14 30.74 18.74
N ASP A 16 27.85 29.67 18.95
CA ASP A 16 27.67 28.53 19.83
C ASP A 16 26.88 28.82 21.13
N ASN A 17 25.68 28.25 21.33
CA ASN A 17 25.09 27.99 22.64
C ASN A 17 23.81 27.18 22.51
N ASN A 18 23.94 25.86 22.23
CA ASN A 18 22.85 24.89 22.53
C ASN A 18 23.39 23.45 22.72
N ARG A 19 24.41 23.31 23.52
CA ARG A 19 24.83 22.02 24.08
C ARG A 19 24.59 22.03 25.57
N ARG A 20 23.36 21.79 26.01
CA ARG A 20 23.03 21.30 27.37
C ARG A 20 21.50 21.24 27.56
N ARG A 21 20.88 20.17 27.03
CA ARG A 21 19.63 19.58 27.57
C ARG A 21 19.21 18.38 26.74
N LEU A 22 19.94 17.27 26.85
CA LEU A 22 19.58 15.99 26.21
C LEU A 22 20.11 14.84 27.08
N THR A 23 19.67 14.71 28.32
CA THR A 23 20.14 13.61 29.18
C THR A 23 19.11 12.96 30.10
N SER A 24 17.79 13.25 30.00
CA SER A 24 16.86 12.54 30.87
C SER A 24 15.60 11.92 30.21
N THR A 25 15.30 12.26 28.98
CA THR A 25 14.14 11.72 28.25
C THR A 25 14.49 10.57 27.30
N THR A 26 15.75 10.44 26.92
CA THR A 26 16.19 9.43 25.93
C THR A 26 16.28 8.02 26.50
N THR A 27 16.62 7.86 27.77
CA THR A 27 16.79 6.53 28.39
C THR A 27 15.46 5.80 28.62
N SER A 28 14.41 6.51 29.01
CA SER A 28 13.09 5.88 29.20
C SER A 28 12.41 5.50 27.89
N SER A 29 12.60 6.29 26.83
CA SER A 29 12.10 5.98 25.49
C SER A 29 12.85 4.83 24.83
N LEU A 30 14.15 4.70 25.08
CA LEU A 30 14.97 3.60 24.55
C LEU A 30 14.60 2.24 25.21
N LEU A 31 14.32 2.25 26.53
CA LEU A 31 13.89 1.03 27.24
C LEU A 31 12.50 0.57 26.79
N LEU A 32 11.56 1.49 26.56
CA LEU A 32 10.22 1.18 26.02
C LEU A 32 10.30 0.67 24.56
N PHE A 33 11.21 1.23 23.77
CA PHE A 33 11.42 0.81 22.37
C PHE A 33 12.08 -0.57 22.29
N MET A 34 13.05 -0.87 23.14
CA MET A 34 13.68 -2.18 23.26
C MET A 34 12.69 -3.27 23.72
N ASN A 35 11.81 -2.97 24.68
CA ASN A 35 10.75 -3.89 25.09
C ASN A 35 9.73 -4.17 23.98
N ALA A 36 9.42 -3.18 23.13
CA ALA A 36 8.54 -3.35 21.97
C ALA A 36 9.20 -4.15 20.85
N LEU A 37 10.51 -4.01 20.65
CA LEU A 37 11.29 -4.79 19.67
C LEU A 37 11.49 -6.25 20.13
N CYS A 38 11.77 -6.46 21.41
CA CYS A 38 11.91 -7.81 21.99
C CYS A 38 10.61 -8.61 21.97
N ALA A 39 9.44 -7.98 21.98
CA ALA A 39 8.15 -8.66 21.97
C ALA A 39 7.72 -9.19 20.59
N ARG A 40 8.43 -8.87 19.49
CA ARG A 40 7.97 -9.16 18.11
C ARG A 40 8.85 -10.04 17.24
N SER A 41 9.99 -10.55 17.70
CA SER A 41 10.83 -11.43 16.88
C SER A 41 11.16 -12.76 17.55
N ALA A 42 11.24 -13.85 16.76
CA ALA A 42 11.71 -15.15 17.19
C ALA A 42 13.15 -15.10 17.78
N PHE A 43 13.91 -14.08 17.39
CA PHE A 43 15.27 -13.80 17.85
C PHE A 43 15.32 -13.37 19.34
N SER A 44 14.23 -12.80 19.88
CA SER A 44 14.15 -12.45 21.29
C SER A 44 14.04 -13.66 22.22
N ARG A 45 13.56 -14.80 21.74
CA ARG A 45 13.51 -16.03 22.55
C ARG A 45 14.90 -16.63 22.71
N GLU A 46 15.75 -16.59 21.69
CA GLU A 46 17.12 -17.10 21.78
C GLU A 46 18.02 -16.20 22.63
N ILE A 47 17.84 -14.87 22.58
CA ILE A 47 18.60 -13.96 23.46
C ILE A 47 18.13 -14.08 24.91
N LEU A 48 16.83 -14.26 25.18
CA LEU A 48 16.33 -14.47 26.55
C LEU A 48 16.76 -15.83 27.11
N THR A 49 16.85 -16.89 26.31
CA THR A 49 17.39 -18.19 26.74
C THR A 49 18.89 -18.09 26.97
N ALA A 50 19.65 -17.46 26.11
CA ALA A 50 21.09 -17.26 26.31
C ALA A 50 21.43 -16.39 27.53
N THR A 51 20.66 -15.32 27.78
CA THR A 51 20.83 -14.52 29.01
C THR A 51 20.31 -15.24 30.26
N GLY A 52 19.26 -16.05 30.15
CA GLY A 52 18.74 -16.86 31.26
C GLY A 52 19.70 -17.96 31.69
N GLU A 53 20.40 -18.59 30.75
CA GLU A 53 21.44 -19.59 31.06
C GLU A 53 22.71 -18.97 31.67
N ILE A 54 23.07 -17.74 31.29
CA ILE A 54 24.20 -17.01 31.91
C ILE A 54 23.89 -16.66 33.35
N PHE A 55 22.61 -16.46 33.75
CA PHE A 55 22.23 -16.12 35.10
C PHE A 55 21.89 -17.33 36.01
N GLN A 56 21.73 -18.54 35.48
CA GLN A 56 21.42 -19.74 36.22
C GLN A 56 22.64 -20.64 36.55
N GLY A 57 23.81 -20.35 36.02
CA GLY A 57 25.07 -21.02 36.33
C GLY A 57 25.66 -20.48 37.64
N GLY A 58 25.23 -21.02 38.81
CA GLY A 58 25.91 -20.79 40.07
C GLY A 58 27.21 -21.57 40.18
N PRO A 59 27.96 -21.47 41.23
CA PRO A 59 28.98 -20.49 41.56
C PRO A 59 30.38 -21.08 41.57
N THR A 60 31.33 -20.40 40.98
CA THR A 60 32.68 -20.24 41.53
C THR A 60 33.32 -19.05 40.82
N THR A 61 33.23 -17.88 41.41
CA THR A 61 34.02 -16.73 41.01
C THR A 61 35.48 -16.96 41.36
N PRO A 62 36.41 -16.86 40.37
CA PRO A 62 37.82 -16.67 40.72
C PRO A 62 37.99 -15.32 41.43
N GLU A 63 38.67 -15.34 42.55
CA GLU A 63 39.01 -14.14 43.32
C GLU A 63 39.73 -13.12 42.42
N GLY A 64 39.13 -11.93 42.26
CA GLY A 64 39.73 -10.79 41.56
C GLY A 64 38.96 -10.11 40.44
N PHE A 65 37.70 -10.51 40.17
CA PHE A 65 36.86 -9.83 39.20
C PHE A 65 35.86 -8.90 39.86
N ASP A 66 36.05 -7.61 39.66
CA ASP A 66 35.13 -6.57 40.13
C ASP A 66 33.79 -6.65 39.34
N SER A 67 32.76 -7.20 39.97
CA SER A 67 31.45 -7.48 39.36
C SER A 67 30.75 -6.25 38.80
N GLY A 68 31.12 -5.05 39.27
CA GLY A 68 30.63 -3.77 38.81
C GLY A 68 31.17 -3.40 37.40
N VAL A 69 32.45 -3.67 37.16
CA VAL A 69 33.10 -3.33 35.88
C VAL A 69 32.59 -4.22 34.75
N ASN A 70 32.38 -5.52 35.01
CA ASN A 70 31.86 -6.45 34.04
C ASN A 70 30.41 -6.13 33.62
N PHE A 71 29.58 -5.72 34.58
CA PHE A 71 28.20 -5.33 34.29
C PHE A 71 28.17 -4.08 33.39
N VAL A 72 29.01 -3.07 33.69
CA VAL A 72 29.11 -1.86 32.87
C VAL A 72 29.63 -2.17 31.46
N VAL A 73 30.63 -3.03 31.33
CA VAL A 73 31.19 -3.42 30.02
C VAL A 73 30.14 -4.18 29.19
N VAL A 74 29.41 -5.13 29.79
CA VAL A 74 28.32 -5.85 29.10
C VAL A 74 27.22 -4.88 28.69
N LEU A 75 26.80 -3.97 29.58
CA LEU A 75 25.76 -2.99 29.28
C LEU A 75 26.17 -2.03 28.14
N VAL A 76 27.42 -1.53 28.17
CA VAL A 76 27.96 -0.65 27.12
C VAL A 76 28.07 -1.40 25.79
N THR A 77 28.51 -2.66 25.82
CA THR A 77 28.58 -3.49 24.61
C THR A 77 27.21 -3.74 24.00
N LEU A 78 26.18 -4.03 24.83
CA LEU A 78 24.79 -4.19 24.39
C LEU A 78 24.20 -2.89 23.83
N LEU A 79 24.51 -1.75 24.47
CA LEU A 79 24.09 -0.42 24.00
C LEU A 79 24.76 -0.06 22.65
N LEU A 80 26.06 -0.34 22.49
CA LEU A 80 26.78 -0.11 21.25
C LEU A 80 26.30 -1.05 20.12
N ALA A 81 26.04 -2.32 20.45
CA ALA A 81 25.46 -3.27 19.49
C ALA A 81 24.04 -2.87 19.10
N GLY A 82 23.22 -2.42 20.07
CA GLY A 82 21.89 -1.90 19.81
C GLY A 82 21.90 -0.64 18.95
N TYR A 83 22.81 0.29 19.23
CA TYR A 83 23.00 1.50 18.43
C TYR A 83 23.49 1.16 16.99
N GLY A 84 24.44 0.23 16.87
CA GLY A 84 24.92 -0.25 15.56
C GLY A 84 23.81 -0.95 14.76
N MET A 85 22.91 -1.71 15.41
CA MET A 85 21.74 -2.29 14.74
C MET A 85 20.77 -1.21 14.28
N VAL A 86 20.41 -0.26 15.14
CA VAL A 86 19.48 0.82 14.79
C VAL A 86 20.01 1.63 13.61
N THR A 87 21.26 2.06 13.64
CA THR A 87 21.89 2.81 12.53
C THR A 87 22.01 1.97 11.26
N SER A 88 22.23 0.65 11.37
CA SER A 88 22.23 -0.26 10.22
C SER A 88 20.83 -0.39 9.61
N PHE A 89 19.78 -0.47 10.41
CA PHE A 89 18.39 -0.51 9.92
C PHE A 89 17.96 0.81 9.30
N GLU A 90 18.34 1.96 9.88
CA GLU A 90 18.06 3.27 9.32
C GLU A 90 18.77 3.46 7.97
N ASN A 91 20.08 3.15 7.90
CA ASN A 91 20.85 3.22 6.65
C ASN A 91 20.30 2.25 5.58
N GLN A 92 19.83 1.06 5.97
CA GLN A 92 19.23 0.10 5.05
C GLN A 92 17.84 0.57 4.58
N ALA A 93 17.07 1.23 5.43
CA ALA A 93 15.80 1.83 5.05
C ALA A 93 15.99 3.00 4.08
N GLU A 94 16.94 3.91 4.36
CA GLU A 94 17.26 5.03 3.49
C GLU A 94 17.81 4.58 2.12
N THR A 95 18.68 3.57 2.09
CA THR A 95 19.19 3.00 0.83
C THR A 95 18.09 2.34 0.04
N THR A 96 17.14 1.67 0.71
CA THR A 96 15.99 1.04 0.06
C THR A 96 15.01 2.09 -0.50
N GLU A 97 14.79 3.18 0.21
CA GLU A 97 13.94 4.28 -0.26
C GLU A 97 14.57 4.99 -1.46
N ALA A 98 15.87 5.31 -1.40
CA ALA A 98 16.61 5.92 -2.51
C ALA A 98 16.59 5.03 -3.76
N ALA A 99 16.79 3.72 -3.61
CA ALA A 99 16.72 2.75 -4.70
C ALA A 99 15.30 2.67 -5.29
N THR A 100 14.28 2.79 -4.45
CA THR A 100 12.88 2.82 -4.91
C THR A 100 12.58 4.08 -5.71
N ILE A 101 13.05 5.23 -5.25
CA ILE A 101 12.88 6.52 -5.96
C ILE A 101 13.61 6.49 -7.31
N ASP A 102 14.84 5.99 -7.36
CA ASP A 102 15.60 5.85 -8.59
C ASP A 102 14.88 4.94 -9.60
N ARG A 103 14.39 3.79 -9.16
CA ARG A 103 13.59 2.88 -9.97
C ARG A 103 12.34 3.54 -10.52
N VAL A 104 11.60 4.27 -9.69
CA VAL A 104 10.37 4.99 -10.10
C VAL A 104 10.69 6.01 -11.19
N ASN A 105 11.75 6.78 -11.02
CA ASN A 105 12.16 7.80 -11.99
C ASN A 105 12.58 7.16 -13.33
N LYS A 106 13.39 6.11 -13.29
CA LYS A 106 13.80 5.37 -14.50
C LYS A 106 12.60 4.75 -15.23
N GLN A 107 11.68 4.13 -14.52
CA GLN A 107 10.46 3.59 -15.11
C GLN A 107 9.60 4.69 -15.74
N LYS A 108 9.43 5.83 -15.07
CA LYS A 108 8.68 6.98 -15.60
C LYS A 108 9.29 7.51 -16.89
N GLU A 109 10.59 7.81 -16.88
CA GLU A 109 11.32 8.29 -18.07
C GLU A 109 11.24 7.30 -19.22
N TYR A 110 11.39 6.01 -18.92
CA TYR A 110 11.32 4.94 -19.91
C TYR A 110 9.93 4.87 -20.57
N MET A 111 8.87 4.93 -19.77
CA MET A 111 7.49 4.93 -20.26
C MET A 111 7.19 6.21 -21.08
N GLU A 112 7.55 7.38 -20.57
CA GLU A 112 7.32 8.67 -21.26
C GLU A 112 8.02 8.70 -22.63
N LYS A 113 9.24 8.17 -22.70
CA LYS A 113 10.03 8.16 -23.93
C LYS A 113 9.52 7.16 -24.97
N TYR A 114 9.04 5.99 -24.55
CA TYR A 114 8.81 4.88 -25.46
C TYR A 114 7.35 4.40 -25.54
N ALA A 115 6.53 4.56 -24.49
CA ALA A 115 5.11 4.16 -24.51
C ALA A 115 4.18 5.26 -25.04
N GLY A 116 4.67 6.48 -25.20
CA GLY A 116 3.85 7.62 -25.69
C GLY A 116 2.92 8.20 -24.61
N LYS A 117 1.94 8.99 -25.05
CA LYS A 117 0.94 9.58 -24.16
C LYS A 117 -0.01 8.53 -23.61
N SER A 118 -0.32 8.65 -22.31
CA SER A 118 -1.37 7.84 -21.68
C SER A 118 -2.73 8.13 -22.32
N GLY A 119 -3.48 7.07 -22.60
CA GLY A 119 -4.90 7.15 -22.96
C GLY A 119 -5.78 7.31 -21.74
N SER A 120 -7.09 7.45 -21.99
CA SER A 120 -8.11 7.37 -20.93
C SER A 120 -8.60 5.94 -20.76
N LEU A 121 -8.94 5.58 -19.54
CA LEU A 121 -9.57 4.30 -19.25
C LEU A 121 -10.91 4.19 -19.99
N GLN A 122 -11.17 3.05 -20.63
CA GLN A 122 -12.45 2.77 -21.26
C GLN A 122 -13.54 2.67 -20.21
N MET A 123 -14.58 3.49 -20.33
CA MET A 123 -15.72 3.51 -19.43
C MET A 123 -16.90 2.75 -20.02
N VAL A 124 -17.62 1.99 -19.19
CA VAL A 124 -18.88 1.31 -19.52
C VAL A 124 -20.01 1.79 -18.60
N ALA A 125 -21.25 1.65 -19.07
CA ALA A 125 -22.42 1.95 -18.27
C ALA A 125 -22.59 0.94 -17.11
N ASN A 126 -23.32 1.34 -16.07
CA ASN A 126 -23.68 0.46 -14.96
C ASN A 126 -25.10 -0.08 -15.20
N ASP A 127 -25.25 -0.88 -16.23
CA ASP A 127 -26.47 -1.59 -16.61
C ASP A 127 -26.10 -2.99 -17.13
N ASP A 128 -27.08 -3.76 -17.60
CA ASP A 128 -26.86 -5.14 -18.02
C ASP A 128 -25.91 -5.23 -19.23
N GLU A 129 -26.08 -4.36 -20.24
CA GLU A 129 -25.25 -4.32 -21.43
C GLU A 129 -23.80 -3.86 -21.07
N GLY A 130 -23.69 -2.79 -20.31
CA GLY A 130 -22.39 -2.29 -19.86
C GLY A 130 -21.66 -3.27 -18.96
N SER A 131 -22.38 -4.07 -18.18
CA SER A 131 -21.80 -5.14 -17.36
C SER A 131 -21.23 -6.28 -18.21
N ASP A 132 -21.90 -6.63 -19.31
CA ASP A 132 -21.40 -7.62 -20.27
C ASP A 132 -20.13 -7.12 -20.98
N ASP A 133 -20.15 -5.90 -21.45
CA ASP A 133 -18.99 -5.28 -22.08
C ASP A 133 -17.85 -5.07 -21.08
N GLY A 134 -18.16 -4.65 -19.86
CA GLY A 134 -17.18 -4.52 -18.78
C GLY A 134 -16.46 -5.83 -18.47
N ALA A 135 -17.17 -6.94 -18.40
CA ALA A 135 -16.56 -8.26 -18.20
C ALA A 135 -15.65 -8.67 -19.38
N LYS A 136 -16.07 -8.41 -20.62
CA LYS A 136 -15.24 -8.65 -21.83
C LYS A 136 -13.99 -7.77 -21.85
N PHE A 137 -14.11 -6.47 -21.52
CA PHE A 137 -12.96 -5.57 -21.44
C PHE A 137 -12.00 -5.98 -20.33
N LEU A 138 -12.51 -6.34 -19.17
CA LEU A 138 -11.70 -6.81 -18.05
C LEU A 138 -10.94 -8.10 -18.41
N GLU A 139 -11.55 -9.01 -19.15
CA GLU A 139 -10.89 -10.20 -19.66
C GLU A 139 -9.82 -9.87 -20.70
N ALA A 140 -10.12 -9.01 -21.66
CA ALA A 140 -9.25 -8.70 -22.81
C ALA A 140 -8.11 -7.73 -22.45
N GLN A 141 -8.37 -6.74 -21.59
CA GLN A 141 -7.44 -5.65 -21.29
C GLN A 141 -6.89 -5.72 -19.86
N GLY A 142 -7.54 -6.44 -18.96
CA GLY A 142 -7.20 -6.49 -17.55
C GLY A 142 -7.73 -5.32 -16.72
N CYS A 143 -8.35 -4.30 -17.32
CA CYS A 143 -8.97 -3.16 -16.64
C CYS A 143 -10.11 -2.55 -17.45
N VAL A 144 -11.06 -1.94 -16.74
CA VAL A 144 -12.20 -1.20 -17.30
C VAL A 144 -12.71 -0.19 -16.27
N GLY A 145 -13.25 0.93 -16.71
CA GLY A 145 -14.00 1.87 -15.88
C GLY A 145 -15.49 1.58 -15.89
N VAL A 146 -16.16 1.80 -14.76
CA VAL A 146 -17.62 1.68 -14.64
C VAL A 146 -18.17 2.96 -14.05
N VAL A 147 -19.18 3.56 -14.70
CA VAL A 147 -19.81 4.78 -14.22
C VAL A 147 -20.74 4.48 -13.05
N LYS A 148 -20.82 5.40 -12.07
CA LYS A 148 -21.79 5.37 -10.97
C LYS A 148 -21.80 4.04 -10.16
N VAL A 149 -20.62 3.57 -9.80
CA VAL A 149 -20.47 2.44 -8.86
C VAL A 149 -21.00 2.82 -7.48
N LEU A 150 -20.85 4.08 -7.08
CA LEU A 150 -21.49 4.66 -5.91
C LEU A 150 -22.26 5.93 -6.29
N SER A 151 -23.36 6.19 -5.58
CA SER A 151 -24.06 7.48 -5.66
C SER A 151 -23.21 8.61 -5.07
N GLU A 152 -23.38 9.84 -5.55
CA GLU A 152 -22.68 11.01 -5.01
C GLU A 152 -22.96 11.20 -3.51
N ALA A 153 -24.18 10.87 -3.06
CA ALA A 153 -24.54 10.94 -1.64
C ALA A 153 -23.71 9.98 -0.80
N THR A 154 -23.57 8.72 -1.25
CA THR A 154 -22.76 7.71 -0.57
C THR A 154 -21.27 8.08 -0.61
N CYS A 155 -20.78 8.61 -1.73
CA CYS A 155 -19.41 9.11 -1.83
C CYS A 155 -19.11 10.23 -0.82
N ARG A 156 -20.00 11.21 -0.71
CA ARG A 156 -19.85 12.33 0.25
C ARG A 156 -19.85 11.85 1.69
N GLU A 157 -20.81 11.00 2.07
CA GLU A 157 -20.89 10.43 3.41
C GLU A 157 -19.64 9.62 3.76
N LEU A 158 -19.15 8.78 2.82
CA LEU A 158 -17.96 7.96 3.03
C LEU A 158 -16.69 8.80 3.06
N LEU A 159 -16.57 9.81 2.21
CA LEU A 159 -15.44 10.74 2.18
C LEU A 159 -15.28 11.47 3.53
N GLU A 160 -16.39 11.99 4.06
CA GLU A 160 -16.41 12.64 5.37
C GLU A 160 -16.04 11.65 6.49
N HIS A 161 -16.63 10.46 6.47
CA HIS A 161 -16.31 9.40 7.44
C HIS A 161 -14.83 9.03 7.43
N VAL A 162 -14.24 8.82 6.26
CA VAL A 162 -12.82 8.46 6.11
C VAL A 162 -11.91 9.58 6.60
N ASN A 163 -12.19 10.84 6.23
CA ASN A 163 -11.39 11.98 6.70
C ASN A 163 -11.44 12.13 8.22
N ASN A 164 -12.62 11.99 8.83
CA ASN A 164 -12.78 12.07 10.29
C ASN A 164 -12.06 10.91 11.01
N ALA A 165 -12.14 9.70 10.47
CA ALA A 165 -11.46 8.54 11.04
C ALA A 165 -9.94 8.69 10.95
N ILE A 166 -9.41 9.13 9.81
CA ILE A 166 -7.97 9.40 9.65
C ILE A 166 -7.51 10.51 10.60
N ALA A 167 -8.26 11.62 10.70
CA ALA A 167 -7.92 12.73 11.59
C ALA A 167 -7.82 12.29 13.06
N LYS A 168 -8.67 11.37 13.48
CA LYS A 168 -8.65 10.80 14.83
C LYS A 168 -7.42 9.89 15.06
N ASP A 169 -7.05 9.11 14.06
CA ASP A 169 -6.01 8.08 14.18
C ASP A 169 -4.62 8.57 13.76
N ILE A 170 -4.51 9.79 13.15
CA ILE A 170 -3.27 10.23 12.48
C ILE A 170 -2.09 10.44 13.43
N GLU A 171 -2.34 10.72 14.69
CA GLU A 171 -1.29 10.90 15.70
C GLU A 171 -0.60 9.59 16.06
N ASP A 172 -1.30 8.46 15.91
CA ASP A 172 -0.77 7.13 16.11
C ASP A 172 -0.62 6.37 14.79
N ARG A 173 0.48 6.60 14.08
CA ARG A 173 0.83 5.89 12.84
C ARG A 173 1.18 4.41 13.04
N THR A 174 1.27 3.94 14.27
CA THR A 174 1.42 2.52 14.60
C THR A 174 0.07 1.80 14.67
N ASN A 175 -1.02 2.57 14.63
CA ASN A 175 -2.38 2.04 14.58
C ASN A 175 -2.51 1.03 13.41
N PRO A 176 -2.98 -0.21 13.65
CA PRO A 176 -3.08 -1.26 12.65
C PRO A 176 -4.08 -0.95 11.51
N ASN A 177 -4.84 0.14 11.62
CA ASN A 177 -5.69 0.62 10.54
C ASN A 177 -4.89 1.21 9.37
N PHE A 178 -3.66 1.71 9.62
CA PHE A 178 -2.79 2.18 8.55
C PHE A 178 -2.05 1.01 7.91
N GLY A 179 -2.24 0.85 6.61
CA GLY A 179 -1.51 -0.10 5.79
C GLY A 179 -0.28 0.55 5.14
N ASN A 180 0.59 -0.30 4.61
CA ASN A 180 1.77 0.14 3.88
C ASN A 180 1.49 0.09 2.37
N VAL A 181 1.80 1.18 1.68
CA VAL A 181 1.93 1.21 0.22
C VAL A 181 3.40 1.44 -0.17
N TYR A 182 3.78 1.12 -1.41
CA TYR A 182 5.17 1.18 -1.87
C TYR A 182 5.85 2.54 -1.69
N SER A 183 5.11 3.62 -1.78
CA SER A 183 5.61 4.97 -1.48
C SER A 183 4.95 5.48 -0.23
N ARG A 184 5.71 5.59 0.84
CA ARG A 184 5.19 5.95 2.17
C ARG A 184 4.98 7.45 2.35
N LYS A 185 5.60 8.28 1.53
CA LYS A 185 5.48 9.72 1.67
C LYS A 185 4.11 10.17 1.20
N ASN A 186 3.28 10.60 2.14
CA ASN A 186 1.95 11.14 1.90
C ASN A 186 0.99 10.17 1.15
N ARG A 187 1.27 8.84 1.20
CA ARG A 187 0.40 7.80 0.62
C ARG A 187 0.28 6.62 1.57
N PHE A 188 -0.95 6.17 1.81
CA PHE A 188 -1.22 5.05 2.72
C PHE A 188 -2.61 4.46 2.46
N ASP A 189 -2.79 3.20 2.87
CA ASP A 189 -4.09 2.58 3.00
C ASP A 189 -4.66 2.84 4.40
N TYR A 190 -5.96 3.04 4.48
CA TYR A 190 -6.69 3.12 5.73
C TYR A 190 -7.78 2.04 5.76
N LYS A 191 -7.64 1.03 6.63
CA LYS A 191 -8.55 -0.11 6.74
C LYS A 191 -9.91 0.32 7.28
N LEU A 192 -10.95 0.07 6.52
CA LEU A 192 -12.31 0.44 6.87
C LEU A 192 -13.00 -0.59 7.77
N ASP A 193 -13.91 -0.12 8.61
CA ASP A 193 -14.66 -0.95 9.55
C ASP A 193 -16.08 -1.22 9.02
N LEU A 194 -16.38 -2.47 8.64
CA LEU A 194 -17.69 -2.90 8.18
C LEU A 194 -18.80 -2.78 9.24
N LYS A 195 -18.46 -2.58 10.51
CA LYS A 195 -19.44 -2.29 11.58
C LYS A 195 -20.04 -0.88 11.44
N GLN A 196 -19.30 0.02 10.77
CA GLN A 196 -19.77 1.38 10.52
C GLN A 196 -20.86 1.38 9.45
N PRO A 197 -22.04 1.97 9.74
CA PRO A 197 -23.17 1.97 8.79
C PRO A 197 -22.82 2.58 7.44
N THR A 198 -22.06 3.67 7.42
CA THR A 198 -21.61 4.36 6.20
C THR A 198 -20.73 3.46 5.34
N VAL A 199 -19.77 2.74 5.95
CA VAL A 199 -18.90 1.80 5.23
C VAL A 199 -19.71 0.63 4.68
N ARG A 200 -20.58 0.05 5.51
CA ARG A 200 -21.45 -1.06 5.10
C ARG A 200 -22.37 -0.67 3.95
N LYS A 201 -22.97 0.53 3.99
CA LYS A 201 -23.79 1.08 2.90
C LYS A 201 -23.00 1.14 1.60
N ALA A 202 -21.79 1.72 1.64
CA ALA A 202 -20.94 1.85 0.46
C ALA A 202 -20.52 0.49 -0.12
N VAL A 203 -20.12 -0.48 0.73
CA VAL A 203 -19.77 -1.83 0.26
C VAL A 203 -20.99 -2.51 -0.39
N LYS A 204 -22.17 -2.43 0.22
CA LYS A 204 -23.39 -3.01 -0.33
C LYS A 204 -23.76 -2.39 -1.68
N GLU A 205 -23.75 -1.06 -1.78
CA GLU A 205 -24.08 -0.33 -3.01
C GLU A 205 -23.09 -0.69 -4.13
N ALA A 206 -21.77 -0.62 -3.86
CA ALA A 206 -20.75 -0.99 -4.83
C ALA A 206 -20.87 -2.46 -5.26
N SER A 207 -21.09 -3.38 -4.30
CA SER A 207 -21.21 -4.81 -4.61
C SER A 207 -22.44 -5.10 -5.47
N ALA A 208 -23.58 -4.45 -5.18
CA ALA A 208 -24.80 -4.60 -5.98
C ALA A 208 -24.60 -4.09 -7.41
N ASN A 209 -23.97 -2.91 -7.57
CA ASN A 209 -23.74 -2.29 -8.87
C ASN A 209 -22.67 -3.02 -9.70
N LEU A 210 -21.75 -3.75 -9.06
CA LEU A 210 -20.70 -4.52 -9.73
C LEU A 210 -21.01 -6.00 -9.83
N ARG A 211 -22.14 -6.44 -9.30
CA ARG A 211 -22.48 -7.86 -9.13
C ARG A 211 -22.29 -8.67 -10.40
N GLN A 212 -22.81 -8.19 -11.53
CA GLN A 212 -22.77 -8.92 -12.79
C GLN A 212 -21.33 -9.04 -13.33
N ILE A 213 -20.56 -7.94 -13.34
CA ILE A 213 -19.17 -7.96 -13.79
C ILE A 213 -18.35 -8.91 -12.93
N LEU A 214 -18.47 -8.82 -11.59
CA LEU A 214 -17.75 -9.67 -10.65
C LEU A 214 -18.14 -11.14 -10.78
N SER A 215 -19.44 -11.44 -10.92
CA SER A 215 -19.93 -12.82 -11.11
C SER A 215 -19.40 -13.43 -12.40
N LYS A 216 -19.39 -12.68 -13.50
CA LYS A 216 -18.85 -13.15 -14.79
C LYS A 216 -17.33 -13.33 -14.76
N THR A 217 -16.63 -12.43 -14.12
CA THR A 217 -15.17 -12.43 -14.11
C THR A 217 -14.59 -13.42 -13.10
N CYS A 218 -15.08 -13.39 -11.84
CA CYS A 218 -14.59 -14.26 -10.78
C CYS A 218 -15.28 -15.62 -10.81
N GLY A 219 -16.53 -15.71 -11.34
CA GLY A 219 -17.34 -16.92 -11.36
C GLY A 219 -16.97 -17.90 -12.47
N ASN A 220 -16.62 -17.43 -13.64
CA ASN A 220 -16.39 -18.29 -14.83
C ASN A 220 -15.01 -18.97 -14.88
N ARG A 221 -14.07 -18.59 -14.03
CA ARG A 221 -12.67 -19.12 -14.04
C ARG A 221 -12.49 -20.26 -13.06
N ASN A 222 -13.47 -21.14 -12.93
CA ASN A 222 -13.40 -22.27 -12.01
C ASN A 222 -12.41 -23.36 -12.44
N ILE A 223 -11.63 -23.75 -11.46
CA ILE A 223 -10.98 -25.05 -11.41
C ILE A 223 -12.06 -26.13 -11.39
N GLY A 224 -12.36 -26.73 -12.56
CA GLY A 224 -13.26 -27.87 -12.64
C GLY A 224 -14.60 -27.68 -13.35
N GLY A 225 -14.85 -26.58 -14.04
CA GLY A 225 -15.98 -26.45 -14.99
C GLY A 225 -17.38 -26.27 -14.39
N THR A 226 -17.49 -26.03 -13.09
CA THR A 226 -18.75 -25.65 -12.45
C THR A 226 -18.78 -24.14 -12.24
N SER A 227 -19.85 -23.47 -12.66
CA SER A 227 -20.08 -22.05 -12.39
C SER A 227 -19.99 -21.80 -10.88
N SER A 228 -19.03 -20.98 -10.41
CA SER A 228 -19.00 -20.61 -9.00
C SER A 228 -20.18 -19.70 -8.73
N SER A 229 -21.01 -20.10 -7.79
CA SER A 229 -22.04 -19.22 -7.27
C SER A 229 -21.39 -18.03 -6.54
N GLU A 230 -22.09 -16.91 -6.43
CA GLU A 230 -21.61 -15.67 -5.79
C GLU A 230 -21.19 -15.88 -4.32
N ASN A 231 -21.62 -16.96 -3.67
CA ASN A 231 -21.18 -17.37 -2.33
C ASN A 231 -19.74 -17.92 -2.30
N GLN A 232 -19.14 -18.16 -3.46
CA GLN A 232 -17.74 -18.56 -3.63
C GLN A 232 -16.81 -17.38 -3.98
N ILE A 233 -17.37 -16.16 -4.13
CA ILE A 233 -16.61 -14.93 -4.39
C ILE A 233 -16.50 -14.16 -3.06
N GLU A 234 -15.32 -14.15 -2.47
CA GLU A 234 -15.05 -13.59 -1.14
C GLU A 234 -14.57 -12.14 -1.24
N LEU A 235 -15.00 -11.30 -0.29
CA LEU A 235 -14.43 -9.97 -0.07
C LEU A 235 -13.05 -10.11 0.60
N LEU A 236 -11.99 -9.82 -0.14
CA LEU A 236 -10.59 -10.00 0.27
C LEU A 236 -9.96 -8.73 0.83
N GLU A 237 -10.38 -7.55 0.35
CA GLU A 237 -9.85 -6.26 0.79
C GLU A 237 -10.95 -5.22 0.95
N LEU A 238 -10.74 -4.33 1.91
CA LEU A 238 -11.63 -3.22 2.18
C LEU A 238 -10.86 -2.08 2.84
N ALA A 239 -10.59 -1.01 2.10
CA ALA A 239 -9.88 0.15 2.63
C ALA A 239 -10.18 1.42 1.84
N ALA A 240 -9.60 2.52 2.29
CA ALA A 240 -9.43 3.75 1.53
C ALA A 240 -7.96 3.94 1.18
N LEU A 241 -7.65 4.11 -0.10
CA LEU A 241 -6.31 4.47 -0.58
C LEU A 241 -6.20 5.98 -0.62
N VAL A 242 -5.38 6.52 0.27
CA VAL A 242 -5.17 7.96 0.46
C VAL A 242 -3.88 8.39 -0.23
N SER A 243 -3.97 9.48 -0.98
CA SER A 243 -2.83 10.19 -1.57
C SER A 243 -2.94 11.67 -1.22
N ASP A 244 -2.16 12.06 -0.23
CA ASP A 244 -2.07 13.47 0.18
C ASP A 244 -1.29 14.29 -0.84
N PRO A 245 -1.39 15.64 -0.82
CA PRO A 245 -0.54 16.51 -1.62
C PRO A 245 0.94 16.10 -1.53
N GLN A 246 1.66 16.18 -2.65
CA GLN A 246 3.06 15.79 -2.78
C GLN A 246 3.33 14.29 -2.54
N SER A 247 2.32 13.42 -2.61
CA SER A 247 2.59 11.99 -2.60
C SER A 247 3.35 11.56 -3.85
N SER A 248 4.41 10.81 -3.65
CA SER A 248 5.26 10.32 -4.73
C SER A 248 4.54 9.28 -5.60
N ARG A 249 4.98 9.13 -6.85
CA ARG A 249 4.56 8.04 -7.72
C ARG A 249 4.99 6.69 -7.13
N GLN A 250 4.14 5.68 -7.29
CA GLN A 250 4.51 4.31 -6.96
C GLN A 250 5.38 3.70 -8.07
N PRO A 251 6.28 2.76 -7.77
CA PRO A 251 6.85 1.90 -8.79
C PRO A 251 5.72 1.13 -9.48
N VAL A 252 5.88 0.82 -10.76
CA VAL A 252 4.95 -0.09 -11.44
C VAL A 252 5.04 -1.47 -10.77
N HIS A 253 3.88 -2.05 -10.49
CA HIS A 253 3.75 -3.34 -9.80
C HIS A 253 2.43 -4.03 -10.16
N PRO A 254 2.33 -5.34 -10.02
CA PRO A 254 1.05 -6.02 -9.88
C PRO A 254 0.72 -6.16 -8.38
N ASP A 255 -0.56 -6.22 -8.01
CA ASP A 255 -0.97 -6.54 -6.63
C ASP A 255 -0.68 -7.99 -6.27
N THR A 256 -0.77 -8.88 -7.26
CA THR A 256 -0.46 -10.32 -7.11
C THR A 256 0.44 -10.81 -8.23
N ASN A 257 1.37 -11.70 -7.89
CA ASN A 257 2.14 -12.40 -8.90
C ASN A 257 1.23 -13.24 -9.80
N TYR A 258 1.65 -13.43 -11.06
CA TYR A 258 0.89 -14.22 -12.01
C TYR A 258 0.64 -15.64 -11.50
N ARG A 259 -0.62 -16.04 -11.54
CA ARG A 259 -1.10 -17.41 -11.34
C ARG A 259 -2.26 -17.65 -12.30
N GLN A 260 -2.23 -18.76 -12.99
CA GLN A 260 -3.21 -19.05 -14.03
C GLN A 260 -4.65 -19.02 -13.52
N ASN A 261 -4.89 -19.52 -12.32
CA ASN A 261 -6.22 -19.71 -11.75
C ASN A 261 -6.59 -18.62 -10.70
N LEU A 262 -5.74 -17.63 -10.48
CA LEU A 262 -6.07 -16.53 -9.58
C LEU A 262 -6.81 -15.46 -10.37
N CYS A 263 -8.04 -15.21 -9.98
CA CYS A 263 -8.81 -14.06 -10.45
C CYS A 263 -9.30 -13.27 -9.24
N ALA A 264 -8.44 -12.41 -8.71
CA ALA A 264 -8.87 -11.38 -7.78
C ALA A 264 -9.03 -10.08 -8.55
N VAL A 265 -10.14 -9.42 -8.33
CA VAL A 265 -10.55 -8.20 -9.02
C VAL A 265 -10.65 -7.08 -8.00
N THR A 266 -9.83 -6.08 -8.19
CA THR A 266 -9.83 -4.86 -7.36
C THR A 266 -10.65 -3.78 -8.04
N THR A 267 -11.45 -3.08 -7.25
CA THR A 267 -12.19 -1.91 -7.70
C THR A 267 -11.78 -0.70 -6.87
N PHE A 268 -11.34 0.36 -7.53
CA PHE A 268 -11.13 1.68 -6.94
C PHE A 268 -12.29 2.59 -7.32
N VAL A 269 -13.02 3.13 -6.33
CA VAL A 269 -14.11 4.07 -6.54
C VAL A 269 -13.68 5.46 -6.10
N ALA A 270 -13.85 6.45 -6.97
CA ALA A 270 -13.51 7.83 -6.69
C ALA A 270 -14.54 8.46 -5.74
N LEU A 271 -14.11 8.88 -4.54
CA LEU A 271 -14.97 9.58 -3.60
C LEU A 271 -15.11 11.08 -3.90
N GLN A 272 -14.26 11.59 -4.78
CA GLN A 272 -14.28 12.93 -5.38
C GLN A 272 -13.74 12.82 -6.81
N ASP A 273 -13.96 13.84 -7.63
CA ASP A 273 -13.39 13.89 -8.98
C ASP A 273 -11.88 13.75 -8.93
N VAL A 274 -11.33 12.85 -9.74
CA VAL A 274 -9.89 12.58 -9.85
C VAL A 274 -9.36 13.22 -11.12
N SER A 275 -8.63 14.33 -10.96
CA SER A 275 -7.94 15.01 -12.06
C SER A 275 -6.54 14.44 -12.32
N GLU A 276 -5.95 14.83 -13.44
CA GLU A 276 -4.57 14.46 -13.81
C GLU A 276 -3.56 14.81 -12.71
N SER A 277 -3.71 15.98 -12.07
CA SER A 277 -2.79 16.46 -11.04
C SER A 277 -2.93 15.75 -9.69
N MET A 278 -4.05 15.06 -9.44
CA MET A 278 -4.30 14.33 -8.19
C MET A 278 -3.68 12.93 -8.15
N GLY A 279 -2.90 12.56 -9.16
CA GLY A 279 -2.21 11.29 -9.22
C GLY A 279 -3.14 10.10 -9.51
N PRO A 280 -3.84 10.09 -10.66
CA PRO A 280 -4.71 8.98 -11.04
C PRO A 280 -3.95 7.66 -11.10
N THR A 281 -4.65 6.54 -10.95
CA THR A 281 -4.07 5.23 -11.19
C THR A 281 -3.79 5.07 -12.68
N LEU A 282 -2.56 4.66 -13.00
CA LEU A 282 -2.12 4.32 -14.34
C LEU A 282 -2.12 2.81 -14.48
N PHE A 283 -2.78 2.29 -15.50
CA PHE A 283 -2.82 0.88 -15.85
C PHE A 283 -2.06 0.63 -17.16
N ILE A 284 -1.44 -0.54 -17.27
CA ILE A 284 -0.80 -1.02 -18.51
C ILE A 284 -1.62 -2.21 -19.00
N PRO A 285 -2.59 -2.00 -19.92
CA PRO A 285 -3.48 -3.06 -20.41
C PRO A 285 -2.72 -4.26 -20.95
N GLN A 286 -3.34 -5.46 -20.85
CA GLN A 286 -2.79 -6.72 -21.37
C GLN A 286 -1.46 -7.15 -20.72
N THR A 287 -1.21 -6.73 -19.47
CA THR A 287 -0.02 -7.15 -18.72
C THR A 287 -0.33 -8.16 -17.60
N ASN A 288 -1.59 -8.58 -17.46
CA ASN A 288 -2.02 -9.64 -16.55
C ASN A 288 -1.74 -11.05 -17.10
N THR A 289 -0.67 -11.22 -17.90
CA THR A 289 -0.26 -12.48 -18.54
C THR A 289 1.06 -13.00 -17.98
N LEU A 290 1.31 -14.30 -18.14
CA LEU A 290 2.56 -14.92 -17.69
C LEU A 290 3.79 -14.29 -18.35
N GLU A 291 3.69 -14.01 -19.66
CA GLU A 291 4.79 -13.43 -20.44
C GLU A 291 5.11 -12.02 -19.94
N ALA A 292 4.09 -11.20 -19.67
CA ALA A 292 4.29 -9.86 -19.17
C ALA A 292 4.94 -9.85 -17.79
N HIS A 293 4.52 -10.77 -16.90
CA HIS A 293 5.11 -10.91 -15.57
C HIS A 293 6.56 -11.40 -15.62
N LYS A 294 6.88 -12.41 -16.46
CA LYS A 294 8.25 -12.85 -16.67
C LYS A 294 9.15 -11.71 -17.16
N SER A 295 8.74 -11.05 -18.24
CA SER A 295 9.47 -9.91 -18.79
C SER A 295 9.66 -8.77 -17.79
N PHE A 296 8.66 -8.50 -16.96
CA PHE A 296 8.74 -7.49 -15.92
C PHE A 296 9.70 -7.89 -14.78
N GLN A 297 9.70 -9.16 -14.36
CA GLN A 297 10.57 -9.68 -13.30
C GLN A 297 12.02 -9.78 -13.74
N GLU A 298 12.29 -10.11 -15.01
CA GLU A 298 13.65 -10.19 -15.58
C GLU A 298 14.33 -8.81 -15.64
N ASN A 299 13.55 -7.75 -15.67
CA ASN A 299 14.07 -6.36 -15.69
C ASN A 299 13.28 -5.47 -14.74
N LEU A 300 13.38 -5.71 -13.45
CA LEU A 300 12.64 -4.97 -12.42
C LEU A 300 12.95 -3.47 -12.39
N GLU A 301 14.16 -3.07 -12.78
CA GLU A 301 14.57 -1.67 -12.78
C GLU A 301 13.80 -0.85 -13.81
N LEU A 302 13.71 -1.34 -15.05
CA LEU A 302 13.02 -0.66 -16.16
C LEU A 302 11.67 -1.31 -16.51
N GLY A 303 11.36 -2.51 -15.99
CA GLY A 303 10.13 -3.24 -16.26
C GLY A 303 10.05 -3.87 -17.66
N GLY A 304 11.14 -3.83 -18.43
CA GLY A 304 11.27 -4.46 -19.73
C GLY A 304 10.19 -4.02 -20.75
N PRO A 305 9.96 -4.85 -21.81
CA PRO A 305 9.00 -4.56 -22.86
C PRO A 305 7.56 -4.35 -22.38
N SER A 306 7.21 -4.88 -21.19
CA SER A 306 5.86 -4.70 -20.63
C SER A 306 5.51 -3.23 -20.38
N LEU A 307 6.48 -2.38 -20.04
CA LEU A 307 6.28 -0.95 -19.80
C LEU A 307 6.24 -0.11 -21.10
N LEU A 308 6.55 -0.71 -22.26
CA LEU A 308 6.44 -0.04 -23.56
C LEU A 308 5.02 -0.13 -24.16
N LYS A 309 4.14 -0.91 -23.55
CA LYS A 309 2.75 -1.00 -24.01
C LYS A 309 2.03 0.33 -23.76
N PRO A 310 1.04 0.68 -24.60
CA PRO A 310 0.14 1.79 -24.34
C PRO A 310 -0.45 1.68 -22.94
N ASN A 311 -0.48 2.79 -22.23
CA ASN A 311 -1.03 2.85 -20.87
C ASN A 311 -2.24 3.79 -20.82
N VAL A 312 -3.08 3.60 -19.79
CA VAL A 312 -4.30 4.40 -19.59
C VAL A 312 -4.37 4.90 -18.15
N LYS A 313 -4.92 6.10 -17.97
CA LYS A 313 -5.15 6.71 -16.67
C LYS A 313 -6.63 6.69 -16.29
N ALA A 314 -6.90 6.37 -15.03
CA ALA A 314 -8.24 6.41 -14.46
C ALA A 314 -8.59 7.83 -14.00
N LEU A 315 -9.01 8.69 -14.94
CA LEU A 315 -9.58 10.00 -14.66
C LEU A 315 -11.07 9.81 -14.37
N LEU A 316 -11.41 9.64 -13.09
CA LEU A 316 -12.74 9.24 -12.64
C LEU A 316 -13.53 10.44 -12.13
N LYS A 317 -14.83 10.46 -12.41
CA LYS A 317 -15.78 11.31 -11.72
C LYS A 317 -16.18 10.71 -10.37
N THR A 318 -16.71 11.55 -9.49
CA THR A 318 -17.25 11.10 -8.20
C THR A 318 -18.25 9.97 -8.41
N GLY A 319 -18.03 8.85 -7.73
CA GLY A 319 -18.85 7.65 -7.83
C GLY A 319 -18.45 6.68 -8.94
N ASP A 320 -17.63 7.08 -9.91
CA ASP A 320 -17.12 6.16 -10.92
C ASP A 320 -16.04 5.24 -10.33
N GLY A 321 -15.92 4.05 -10.88
CA GLY A 321 -14.94 3.06 -10.46
C GLY A 321 -14.02 2.62 -11.60
N SER A 322 -12.78 2.28 -11.27
CA SER A 322 -11.89 1.49 -12.11
C SER A 322 -11.78 0.08 -11.56
N ILE A 323 -12.05 -0.91 -12.40
CA ILE A 323 -11.98 -2.34 -12.06
C ILE A 323 -10.80 -2.94 -12.79
N PHE A 324 -10.00 -3.73 -12.09
CA PHE A 324 -8.82 -4.37 -12.69
C PHE A 324 -8.47 -5.72 -12.06
N ASP A 325 -7.87 -6.57 -12.87
CA ASP A 325 -7.27 -7.83 -12.46
C ASP A 325 -6.05 -7.53 -11.57
N SER A 326 -5.97 -8.13 -10.40
CA SER A 326 -4.88 -7.91 -9.44
C SER A 326 -3.47 -8.24 -9.99
N ARG A 327 -3.40 -8.98 -11.10
CA ARG A 327 -2.15 -9.30 -11.82
C ARG A 327 -1.75 -8.20 -12.81
N LEU A 328 -2.61 -7.23 -13.10
CA LEU A 328 -2.32 -6.17 -14.06
C LEU A 328 -1.22 -5.25 -13.54
N LEU A 329 -0.24 -4.93 -14.36
CA LEU A 329 0.78 -3.95 -14.02
C LEU A 329 0.15 -2.55 -13.96
N HIS A 330 0.35 -1.87 -12.84
CA HIS A 330 -0.20 -0.55 -12.60
C HIS A 330 0.62 0.24 -11.58
N CYS A 331 0.32 1.52 -11.42
CA CYS A 331 0.84 2.33 -10.32
C CYS A 331 -0.06 3.54 -10.04
N GLY A 332 -0.05 4.02 -8.79
CA GLY A 332 -0.55 5.36 -8.49
C GLY A 332 0.46 6.40 -8.96
N THR A 333 0.03 7.36 -9.76
CA THR A 333 0.89 8.47 -10.16
C THR A 333 1.03 9.49 -9.02
N GLU A 334 1.94 10.45 -9.14
CA GLU A 334 2.20 11.48 -8.15
C GLU A 334 1.00 12.44 -7.98
N ASN A 335 0.64 12.78 -6.74
CA ASN A 335 -0.34 13.84 -6.45
C ASN A 335 0.41 15.17 -6.31
N VAL A 336 0.38 15.96 -7.38
CA VAL A 336 0.99 17.29 -7.43
C VAL A 336 -0.02 18.42 -7.15
N SER A 337 -1.28 18.05 -6.84
CA SER A 337 -2.32 19.00 -6.46
C SER A 337 -2.24 19.35 -4.97
N GLU A 338 -2.96 20.40 -4.56
CA GLU A 338 -3.12 20.78 -3.15
C GLU A 338 -4.25 20.00 -2.45
N THR A 339 -4.86 19.02 -3.13
CA THR A 339 -6.03 18.30 -2.63
C THR A 339 -5.69 16.84 -2.33
N ARG A 340 -6.09 16.36 -1.15
CA ARG A 340 -6.06 14.93 -0.82
C ARG A 340 -6.96 14.15 -1.78
N ARG A 341 -6.45 13.05 -2.35
CA ARG A 341 -7.23 12.10 -3.12
C ARG A 341 -7.55 10.87 -2.25
N ILE A 342 -8.82 10.49 -2.20
CA ILE A 342 -9.27 9.27 -1.54
C ILE A 342 -10.00 8.39 -2.56
N LEU A 343 -9.50 7.17 -2.74
CA LEU A 343 -10.20 6.10 -3.45
C LEU A 343 -10.70 5.09 -2.42
N PHE A 344 -12.00 4.84 -2.42
CA PHE A 344 -12.55 3.67 -1.74
C PHE A 344 -12.23 2.44 -2.55
N TYR A 345 -11.69 1.38 -1.94
CA TYR A 345 -11.43 0.17 -2.67
C TYR A 345 -11.88 -1.11 -1.97
N ILE A 346 -12.33 -2.04 -2.81
CA ILE A 346 -12.73 -3.38 -2.46
C ILE A 346 -12.08 -4.35 -3.45
N THR A 347 -11.64 -5.51 -2.95
CA THR A 347 -11.16 -6.60 -3.78
C THR A 347 -12.00 -7.83 -3.53
N TYR A 348 -12.49 -8.43 -4.62
CA TYR A 348 -13.18 -9.70 -4.61
C TYR A 348 -12.35 -10.78 -5.32
N GLY A 349 -12.43 -12.00 -4.83
CA GLY A 349 -11.74 -13.14 -5.43
C GLY A 349 -12.34 -14.47 -5.00
N PRO A 350 -11.89 -15.61 -5.57
CA PRO A 350 -12.40 -16.91 -5.23
C PRO A 350 -12.14 -17.25 -3.77
N LYS A 351 -13.17 -17.78 -3.11
CA LYS A 351 -13.08 -18.32 -1.76
C LYS A 351 -12.08 -19.47 -1.75
N ASN A 352 -11.20 -19.50 -0.75
CA ASN A 352 -10.14 -20.50 -0.61
C ASN A 352 -9.15 -20.54 -1.78
N ALA A 353 -9.04 -19.49 -2.59
CA ALA A 353 -7.91 -19.38 -3.50
C ALA A 353 -6.62 -19.58 -2.70
N GLU A 354 -5.85 -20.62 -3.03
CA GLU A 354 -4.53 -20.84 -2.45
C GLU A 354 -3.65 -19.64 -2.81
N ASN A 355 -3.59 -18.68 -1.92
CA ASN A 355 -2.69 -17.56 -2.02
C ASN A 355 -1.61 -17.73 -0.95
N PRO A 356 -0.47 -18.35 -1.26
CA PRO A 356 0.63 -18.52 -0.31
C PRO A 356 1.24 -17.20 0.13
N ASN A 357 1.10 -16.17 -0.68
CA ASN A 357 1.42 -14.78 -0.35
C ASN A 357 0.12 -13.98 -0.44
N ARG A 358 -0.74 -14.12 0.55
CA ARG A 358 -1.94 -13.27 0.66
C ARG A 358 -1.50 -11.81 0.79
N GLY A 359 -1.20 -11.18 -0.36
CA GLY A 359 -0.92 -9.75 -0.45
C GLY A 359 -2.12 -8.89 -0.03
N PHE A 360 -3.30 -9.52 0.10
CA PHE A 360 -4.53 -8.90 0.52
C PHE A 360 -4.54 -8.73 2.05
N SER A 361 -4.11 -7.59 2.51
CA SER A 361 -3.91 -7.32 3.95
C SER A 361 -4.77 -6.18 4.50
N THR A 362 -5.58 -5.55 3.65
CA THR A 362 -6.30 -4.33 4.03
C THR A 362 -7.66 -4.58 4.65
N ILE A 363 -8.25 -5.77 4.48
CA ILE A 363 -9.44 -6.13 5.26
C ILE A 363 -9.04 -6.39 6.73
N ARG A 364 -9.85 -5.88 7.68
CA ARG A 364 -9.63 -6.16 9.10
C ARG A 364 -9.80 -7.64 9.41
N GLU A 365 -8.98 -8.16 10.30
CA GLU A 365 -8.91 -9.59 10.61
C GLU A 365 -10.27 -10.19 11.01
N GLU A 366 -11.08 -9.43 11.76
CA GLU A 366 -12.40 -9.88 12.21
C GLU A 366 -13.43 -10.07 11.07
N PHE A 367 -13.14 -9.55 9.85
CA PHE A 367 -14.03 -9.67 8.69
C PHE A 367 -13.55 -10.68 7.65
N ARG A 368 -12.31 -11.13 7.77
CA ARG A 368 -11.69 -12.04 6.80
C ARG A 368 -12.46 -13.36 6.70
N GLY A 369 -12.77 -13.77 5.47
CA GLY A 369 -13.48 -15.02 5.19
C GLY A 369 -14.98 -15.02 5.55
N ARG A 370 -15.53 -13.88 6.02
CA ARG A 370 -16.91 -13.81 6.50
C ARG A 370 -17.92 -13.28 5.48
N TYR A 371 -17.45 -12.56 4.49
CA TYR A 371 -18.31 -11.87 3.54
C TYR A 371 -18.04 -12.32 2.11
N THR A 372 -19.10 -12.59 1.39
CA THR A 372 -19.07 -12.95 -0.03
C THR A 372 -19.86 -11.92 -0.84
N LEU A 373 -19.71 -11.95 -2.16
CA LEU A 373 -20.48 -11.08 -3.05
C LEU A 373 -21.99 -11.25 -2.80
N GLU A 374 -22.47 -12.50 -2.65
CA GLU A 374 -23.86 -12.78 -2.32
C GLU A 374 -24.31 -12.11 -1.03
N THR A 375 -23.51 -12.20 0.05
CA THR A 375 -23.89 -11.61 1.36
C THR A 375 -23.82 -10.10 1.37
N MET A 376 -22.99 -9.50 0.51
CA MET A 376 -22.89 -8.04 0.38
C MET A 376 -23.97 -7.45 -0.53
N CYS A 377 -24.57 -8.25 -1.44
CA CYS A 377 -25.69 -7.82 -2.28
C CYS A 377 -27.07 -7.97 -1.61
N LYS A 378 -27.14 -8.60 -0.44
CA LYS A 378 -28.35 -8.71 0.41
C LYS A 378 -28.38 -7.61 1.47
#